data_a2a80730358eefc0cbb55f37ccc42c98
#
_entry.id   a2a80730358eefc0cbb55f37ccc42c98
#
_cell.length_a   1.000
_cell.length_b   1.000
_cell.length_c   1.000
_cell.angle_alpha   90.00
_cell.angle_beta   90.00
_cell.angle_gamma   90.00
#
_symmetry.space_group_name_H-M   'P 1'
#
loop_
_entity.id
_entity.type
_entity.pdbx_description
1 polymer ?
#
loop_
_entity_poly.entity_id
_entity_poly.type
_entity_poly.pdbx_seq_one_letter_code
_entity_poly.pdbx_strand_id
1 'polypeptide(L)'
;QYYLHLFAPEQADLNWENPDVRAELKKVCEFWADRGVDGLRLDVINLISKDQDFPNDETGDGRRFYTDGPRIHEYLQEMSRDVFTPRNLMTVGEMSSTSLENCQQYASLDGRELSMTFNFHHLKVDYPGGEKWTKAKPDFVALKTLFRHWQQGMHNKAWNALFWCNHDQPRIVSRFGDEGEYRVHAAKMLGMVLHGMQGTPYIYQGEELGMTNPHFSRITDYRDVESLNMFAELRANGRDPDELLAILASKSRDNGRTPMQWDASHNAGFSEGEPWIGVCDNYETVNVRAALDDPDSVFYTYQSLISLRKTLPVLTWGD
;
A
#
# COMPACT_ATOMS: atom_id res chain seq x y z
N GLN A 1 -26.17 -18.55 -15.51
CA GLN A 1 -25.34 -17.45 -16.01
C GLN A 1 -24.19 -17.24 -15.02
N TYR A 2 -22.95 -17.14 -15.49
CA TYR A 2 -21.76 -16.92 -14.67
C TYR A 2 -21.21 -15.52 -14.95
N TYR A 3 -20.50 -14.94 -13.99
CA TYR A 3 -19.74 -13.71 -14.15
C TYR A 3 -18.38 -13.87 -13.46
N LEU A 4 -17.39 -13.12 -13.93
CA LEU A 4 -16.06 -13.11 -13.33
C LEU A 4 -16.03 -12.18 -12.11
N HIS A 5 -15.39 -12.63 -11.05
CA HIS A 5 -14.98 -11.80 -9.92
C HIS A 5 -13.62 -12.29 -9.41
N LEU A 6 -12.71 -11.39 -9.11
CA LEU A 6 -11.38 -11.71 -8.54
C LEU A 6 -11.36 -11.55 -7.02
N PHE A 7 -12.32 -10.82 -6.48
CA PHE A 7 -12.51 -10.55 -5.06
C PHE A 7 -13.83 -11.12 -4.57
N ALA A 8 -14.57 -10.37 -3.75
CA ALA A 8 -15.86 -10.85 -3.25
C ALA A 8 -16.88 -11.07 -4.39
N PRO A 9 -17.82 -12.01 -4.25
CA PRO A 9 -18.86 -12.24 -5.26
C PRO A 9 -19.68 -10.99 -5.61
N GLU A 10 -19.81 -10.04 -4.69
CA GLU A 10 -20.51 -8.78 -4.89
C GLU A 10 -19.71 -7.78 -5.72
N GLN A 11 -18.42 -8.03 -5.95
CA GLN A 11 -17.50 -7.20 -6.73
C GLN A 11 -17.29 -7.81 -8.12
N ALA A 12 -18.32 -7.77 -8.96
CA ALA A 12 -18.20 -8.23 -10.35
C ALA A 12 -17.12 -7.46 -11.11
N ASP A 13 -16.28 -8.20 -11.85
CA ASP A 13 -15.28 -7.59 -12.73
C ASP A 13 -15.95 -6.89 -13.90
N LEU A 14 -15.50 -5.67 -14.19
CA LEU A 14 -15.99 -4.92 -15.34
C LEU A 14 -15.34 -5.44 -16.63
N ASN A 15 -16.14 -5.61 -17.65
CA ASN A 15 -15.66 -6.05 -18.96
C ASN A 15 -14.99 -4.90 -19.74
N TRP A 16 -13.70 -4.73 -19.57
CA TRP A 16 -12.91 -3.71 -20.27
C TRP A 16 -12.78 -3.94 -21.79
N GLU A 17 -13.10 -5.13 -22.29
CA GLU A 17 -13.21 -5.37 -23.74
C GLU A 17 -14.36 -4.57 -24.36
N ASN A 18 -15.41 -4.31 -23.57
CA ASN A 18 -16.54 -3.51 -24.04
C ASN A 18 -16.18 -2.00 -24.06
N PRO A 19 -16.21 -1.35 -25.22
CA PRO A 19 -15.91 0.08 -25.35
C PRO A 19 -16.89 0.98 -24.60
N ASP A 20 -18.14 0.56 -24.40
CA ASP A 20 -19.12 1.34 -23.64
C ASP A 20 -18.75 1.38 -22.15
N VAL A 21 -18.23 0.27 -21.60
CA VAL A 21 -17.71 0.24 -20.22
C VAL A 21 -16.55 1.21 -20.07
N ARG A 22 -15.59 1.21 -21.02
CA ARG A 22 -14.48 2.16 -20.97
C ARG A 22 -14.94 3.61 -21.09
N ALA A 23 -15.93 3.88 -21.93
CA ALA A 23 -16.52 5.22 -22.06
C ALA A 23 -17.18 5.69 -20.75
N GLU A 24 -17.90 4.82 -20.05
CA GLU A 24 -18.48 5.16 -18.74
C GLU A 24 -17.41 5.39 -17.67
N LEU A 25 -16.36 4.60 -17.65
CA LEU A 25 -15.23 4.78 -16.70
C LEU A 25 -14.48 6.10 -16.95
N LYS A 26 -14.33 6.54 -18.20
CA LYS A 26 -13.82 7.88 -18.53
C LYS A 26 -14.68 8.97 -17.91
N LYS A 27 -16.01 8.88 -18.04
CA LYS A 27 -16.95 9.84 -17.43
C LYS A 27 -16.83 9.88 -15.90
N VAL A 28 -16.57 8.75 -15.24
CA VAL A 28 -16.31 8.72 -13.79
C VAL A 28 -15.06 9.53 -13.44
N CYS A 29 -13.97 9.35 -14.17
CA CYS A 29 -12.75 10.12 -13.96
C CYS A 29 -12.96 11.62 -14.25
N GLU A 30 -13.65 11.96 -15.33
CA GLU A 30 -14.01 13.32 -15.69
C GLU A 30 -14.88 13.98 -14.64
N PHE A 31 -15.87 13.26 -14.12
CA PHE A 31 -16.75 13.76 -13.06
C PHE A 31 -15.99 14.26 -11.83
N TRP A 32 -14.95 13.52 -11.41
CA TRP A 32 -14.13 13.91 -10.27
C TRP A 32 -13.14 15.03 -10.61
N ALA A 33 -12.54 14.98 -11.80
CA ALA A 33 -11.66 16.05 -12.28
C ALA A 33 -12.41 17.40 -12.39
N ASP A 34 -13.65 17.39 -12.88
CA ASP A 34 -14.50 18.59 -12.98
C ASP A 34 -14.87 19.19 -11.60
N ARG A 35 -14.68 18.40 -10.52
CA ARG A 35 -14.87 18.84 -9.13
C ARG A 35 -13.59 19.29 -8.45
N GLY A 36 -12.50 19.38 -9.19
CA GLY A 36 -11.21 19.88 -8.71
C GLY A 36 -10.31 18.81 -8.11
N VAL A 37 -10.49 17.52 -8.46
CA VAL A 37 -9.52 16.46 -8.13
C VAL A 37 -8.33 16.58 -9.08
N ASP A 38 -7.12 16.69 -8.53
CA ASP A 38 -5.87 16.88 -9.27
C ASP A 38 -5.16 15.57 -9.60
N GLY A 39 -5.61 14.44 -9.06
CA GLY A 39 -5.01 13.13 -9.33
C GLY A 39 -5.87 11.96 -8.90
N LEU A 40 -5.53 10.79 -9.39
CA LEU A 40 -6.27 9.54 -9.16
C LEU A 40 -5.31 8.42 -8.73
N ARG A 41 -5.70 7.70 -7.68
CA ARG A 41 -5.11 6.39 -7.37
C ARG A 41 -5.99 5.30 -7.98
N LEU A 42 -5.39 4.46 -8.80
CA LEU A 42 -6.07 3.42 -9.55
C LEU A 42 -5.81 2.06 -8.87
N ASP A 43 -6.86 1.53 -8.27
CA ASP A 43 -6.83 0.31 -7.48
C ASP A 43 -6.60 -0.92 -8.35
N VAL A 44 -5.59 -1.74 -8.01
CA VAL A 44 -5.18 -2.97 -8.72
C VAL A 44 -5.29 -2.89 -10.24
N ILE A 45 -4.88 -1.76 -10.79
CA ILE A 45 -5.17 -1.38 -12.19
C ILE A 45 -4.56 -2.33 -13.22
N ASN A 46 -3.52 -3.09 -12.87
CA ASN A 46 -2.93 -4.07 -13.76
C ASN A 46 -3.75 -5.37 -13.90
N LEU A 47 -4.92 -5.45 -13.28
CA LEU A 47 -5.82 -6.60 -13.36
C LEU A 47 -7.01 -6.39 -14.31
N ILE A 48 -7.11 -5.27 -15.00
CA ILE A 48 -8.29 -4.94 -15.82
C ILE A 48 -8.31 -5.64 -17.20
N SER A 49 -7.16 -6.10 -17.71
CA SER A 49 -7.05 -6.89 -18.95
C SER A 49 -6.86 -8.36 -18.65
N LYS A 50 -7.67 -9.22 -19.26
CA LYS A 50 -7.69 -10.64 -18.99
C LYS A 50 -7.66 -11.44 -20.28
N ASP A 51 -7.17 -12.68 -20.21
CA ASP A 51 -7.30 -13.63 -21.30
C ASP A 51 -8.80 -13.95 -21.51
N GLN A 52 -9.31 -13.69 -22.73
CA GLN A 52 -10.74 -13.81 -23.02
C GLN A 52 -11.20 -15.25 -23.27
N ASP A 53 -10.26 -16.19 -23.41
CA ASP A 53 -10.58 -17.62 -23.47
C ASP A 53 -10.85 -18.23 -22.10
N PHE A 54 -10.56 -17.47 -21.02
CA PHE A 54 -10.74 -17.87 -19.63
C PHE A 54 -10.20 -19.28 -19.33
N PRO A 55 -8.92 -19.56 -19.65
CA PRO A 55 -8.37 -20.90 -19.51
C PRO A 55 -8.29 -21.33 -18.04
N ASN A 56 -8.42 -22.64 -17.80
CA ASN A 56 -8.15 -23.20 -16.48
C ASN A 56 -6.65 -23.17 -16.19
N ASP A 57 -6.27 -22.84 -14.97
CA ASP A 57 -4.89 -22.94 -14.51
C ASP A 57 -4.69 -24.27 -13.75
N GLU A 58 -4.04 -25.21 -14.39
CA GLU A 58 -3.72 -26.52 -13.80
C GLU A 58 -2.51 -26.47 -12.85
N THR A 59 -1.77 -25.37 -12.83
CA THR A 59 -0.48 -25.26 -12.11
C THR A 59 -0.43 -24.16 -11.08
N GLY A 60 -1.46 -23.34 -10.98
CA GLY A 60 -1.49 -22.17 -10.13
C GLY A 60 -2.91 -21.73 -9.72
N ASP A 61 -3.05 -20.46 -9.39
CA ASP A 61 -4.29 -19.84 -8.93
C ASP A 61 -4.98 -18.97 -10.02
N GLY A 62 -4.62 -19.15 -11.28
CA GLY A 62 -5.16 -18.39 -12.42
C GLY A 62 -4.55 -17.01 -12.62
N ARG A 63 -3.75 -16.53 -11.68
CA ARG A 63 -3.23 -15.16 -11.63
C ARG A 63 -2.51 -14.73 -12.93
N ARG A 64 -1.80 -15.64 -13.56
CA ARG A 64 -1.08 -15.39 -14.85
C ARG A 64 -2.00 -15.02 -16.01
N PHE A 65 -3.31 -15.30 -15.92
CA PHE A 65 -4.27 -15.02 -17.00
C PHE A 65 -5.00 -13.68 -16.83
N TYR A 66 -4.85 -13.04 -15.65
CA TYR A 66 -5.51 -11.77 -15.35
C TYR A 66 -4.59 -10.68 -14.79
N THR A 67 -3.30 -10.98 -14.56
CA THR A 67 -2.31 -9.98 -14.15
C THR A 67 -1.50 -9.54 -15.37
N ASP A 68 -1.36 -8.23 -15.55
CA ASP A 68 -0.64 -7.61 -16.68
C ASP A 68 -1.10 -8.19 -18.04
N GLY A 69 -2.42 -8.32 -18.22
CA GLY A 69 -3.03 -8.99 -19.36
C GLY A 69 -2.75 -8.31 -20.71
N PRO A 70 -3.11 -8.97 -21.83
CA PRO A 70 -2.57 -8.64 -23.16
C PRO A 70 -2.91 -7.24 -23.67
N ARG A 71 -3.99 -6.61 -23.21
CA ARG A 71 -4.43 -5.28 -23.65
C ARG A 71 -4.29 -4.20 -22.56
N ILE A 72 -3.59 -4.48 -21.48
CA ILE A 72 -3.49 -3.55 -20.35
C ILE A 72 -2.94 -2.18 -20.76
N HIS A 73 -1.86 -2.16 -21.51
CA HIS A 73 -1.21 -0.94 -21.96
C HIS A 73 -2.10 -0.16 -22.96
N GLU A 74 -2.87 -0.85 -23.81
CA GLU A 74 -3.84 -0.20 -24.71
C GLU A 74 -4.88 0.57 -23.91
N TYR A 75 -5.47 -0.05 -22.87
CA TYR A 75 -6.49 0.59 -22.04
C TYR A 75 -5.94 1.77 -21.24
N LEU A 76 -4.75 1.63 -20.66
CA LEU A 76 -4.12 2.72 -19.92
C LEU A 76 -3.73 3.89 -20.82
N GLN A 77 -3.22 3.62 -22.03
CA GLN A 77 -2.92 4.67 -23.02
C GLN A 77 -4.20 5.36 -23.50
N GLU A 78 -5.30 4.61 -23.67
CA GLU A 78 -6.61 5.19 -23.99
C GLU A 78 -7.07 6.15 -22.88
N MET A 79 -7.04 5.72 -21.61
CA MET A 79 -7.40 6.54 -20.47
C MET A 79 -6.50 7.78 -20.31
N SER A 80 -5.20 7.60 -20.48
CA SER A 80 -4.23 8.69 -20.38
C SER A 80 -4.45 9.73 -21.47
N ARG A 81 -4.56 9.31 -22.72
CA ARG A 81 -4.78 10.20 -23.86
C ARG A 81 -6.09 10.97 -23.77
N ASP A 82 -7.16 10.28 -23.35
CA ASP A 82 -8.51 10.84 -23.43
C ASP A 82 -8.91 11.61 -22.17
N VAL A 83 -8.32 11.27 -21.00
CA VAL A 83 -8.73 11.86 -19.71
C VAL A 83 -7.56 12.43 -18.92
N PHE A 84 -6.52 11.63 -18.60
CA PHE A 84 -5.52 12.04 -17.62
C PHE A 84 -4.67 13.20 -18.14
N THR A 85 -4.12 13.07 -19.36
CA THR A 85 -3.24 14.08 -19.96
C THR A 85 -3.99 15.39 -20.24
N PRO A 86 -5.17 15.42 -20.88
CA PRO A 86 -5.89 16.67 -21.15
C PRO A 86 -6.28 17.45 -19.90
N ARG A 87 -6.46 16.75 -18.77
CA ARG A 87 -6.83 17.35 -17.47
C ARG A 87 -5.67 17.54 -16.51
N ASN A 88 -4.45 17.23 -16.96
CA ASN A 88 -3.22 17.30 -16.16
C ASN A 88 -3.35 16.56 -14.82
N LEU A 89 -3.97 15.39 -14.83
CA LEU A 89 -4.16 14.58 -13.63
C LEU A 89 -2.87 13.80 -13.31
N MET A 90 -2.43 13.88 -12.06
CA MET A 90 -1.43 12.95 -11.54
C MET A 90 -2.09 11.57 -11.33
N THR A 91 -1.42 10.51 -11.76
CA THR A 91 -1.94 9.16 -11.59
C THR A 91 -0.95 8.25 -10.90
N VAL A 92 -1.44 7.45 -9.95
CA VAL A 92 -0.66 6.38 -9.33
C VAL A 92 -1.41 5.05 -9.44
N GLY A 93 -0.77 4.06 -10.04
CA GLY A 93 -1.33 2.72 -10.17
C GLY A 93 -0.87 1.81 -9.04
N GLU A 94 -1.81 1.11 -8.43
CA GLU A 94 -1.48 -0.01 -7.56
C GLU A 94 -1.29 -1.27 -8.39
N MET A 95 -0.09 -1.89 -8.26
CA MET A 95 0.29 -3.05 -9.05
C MET A 95 0.26 -4.32 -8.20
N SER A 96 -0.60 -5.25 -8.56
CA SER A 96 -0.64 -6.58 -7.95
C SER A 96 0.32 -7.51 -8.68
N SER A 97 1.30 -8.06 -7.97
CA SER A 97 2.19 -9.14 -8.48
C SER A 97 2.87 -8.84 -9.83
N THR A 98 3.25 -7.61 -10.08
CA THR A 98 3.88 -7.16 -11.34
C THR A 98 5.41 -7.35 -11.33
N SER A 99 6.06 -7.16 -12.48
CA SER A 99 7.51 -7.15 -12.63
C SER A 99 8.08 -5.73 -12.71
N LEU A 100 9.41 -5.61 -12.58
CA LEU A 100 10.11 -4.35 -12.80
C LEU A 100 9.91 -3.84 -14.23
N GLU A 101 9.99 -4.75 -15.21
CA GLU A 101 9.86 -4.45 -16.64
C GLU A 101 8.45 -3.91 -16.95
N ASN A 102 7.42 -4.49 -16.36
CA ASN A 102 6.06 -3.99 -16.51
C ASN A 102 5.89 -2.60 -15.86
N CYS A 103 6.45 -2.40 -14.66
CA CYS A 103 6.42 -1.08 -14.02
C CYS A 103 7.17 0.00 -14.82
N GLN A 104 8.25 -0.35 -15.52
CA GLN A 104 8.92 0.56 -16.44
C GLN A 104 8.01 1.02 -17.58
N GLN A 105 7.09 0.17 -18.05
CA GLN A 105 6.11 0.54 -19.07
C GLN A 105 4.99 1.39 -18.48
N TYR A 106 4.35 0.93 -17.39
CA TYR A 106 3.24 1.61 -16.75
C TYR A 106 3.55 3.04 -16.31
N ALA A 107 4.74 3.27 -15.77
CA ALA A 107 5.16 4.57 -15.24
C ALA A 107 6.33 5.17 -16.01
N SER A 108 6.42 4.90 -17.30
CA SER A 108 7.45 5.44 -18.18
C SER A 108 7.49 6.96 -18.14
N LEU A 109 8.70 7.53 -18.14
CA LEU A 109 8.90 8.99 -18.13
C LEU A 109 8.37 9.68 -19.39
N ASP A 110 7.96 8.95 -20.41
CA ASP A 110 7.28 9.51 -21.59
C ASP A 110 5.80 9.88 -21.33
N GLY A 111 5.26 9.52 -20.16
CA GLY A 111 3.93 9.94 -19.69
C GLY A 111 2.75 9.33 -20.44
N ARG A 112 2.93 8.21 -21.13
CA ARG A 112 1.87 7.62 -21.96
C ARG A 112 0.78 6.90 -21.20
N GLU A 113 1.03 6.49 -19.95
CA GLU A 113 0.10 5.71 -19.14
C GLU A 113 -0.11 6.36 -17.78
N LEU A 114 0.69 6.00 -16.78
CA LEU A 114 0.57 6.48 -15.42
C LEU A 114 1.76 7.35 -15.02
N SER A 115 1.56 8.25 -14.06
CA SER A 115 2.65 9.08 -13.55
C SER A 115 3.63 8.26 -12.69
N MET A 116 3.14 7.26 -11.95
CA MET A 116 3.94 6.40 -11.08
C MET A 116 3.19 5.12 -10.69
N THR A 117 3.90 4.17 -10.12
CA THR A 117 3.32 2.90 -9.66
C THR A 117 3.75 2.53 -8.25
N PHE A 118 2.81 1.98 -7.46
CA PHE A 118 3.12 1.23 -6.25
C PHE A 118 3.42 -0.23 -6.59
N ASN A 119 4.49 -0.77 -5.99
CA ASN A 119 4.72 -2.21 -5.93
C ASN A 119 4.89 -2.67 -4.48
N PHE A 120 4.62 -3.95 -4.20
CA PHE A 120 4.60 -4.48 -2.84
C PHE A 120 5.75 -5.46 -2.55
N HIS A 121 6.74 -5.58 -3.43
CA HIS A 121 7.81 -6.56 -3.31
C HIS A 121 8.61 -6.38 -2.03
N HIS A 122 8.92 -5.14 -1.66
CA HIS A 122 9.69 -4.80 -0.45
C HIS A 122 8.97 -5.18 0.84
N LEU A 123 7.64 -5.29 0.82
CA LEU A 123 6.83 -5.71 1.97
C LEU A 123 6.67 -7.24 2.09
N LYS A 124 7.23 -8.01 1.15
CA LYS A 124 7.15 -9.48 1.17
C LYS A 124 8.43 -10.16 1.65
N VAL A 125 9.41 -9.40 2.12
CA VAL A 125 10.68 -9.94 2.63
C VAL A 125 10.56 -10.67 3.98
N ASP A 126 9.39 -10.63 4.59
CA ASP A 126 8.99 -11.40 5.77
C ASP A 126 7.94 -12.49 5.45
N TYR A 127 7.83 -12.89 4.16
CA TYR A 127 6.96 -13.96 3.66
C TYR A 127 7.80 -15.15 3.18
N PRO A 128 8.25 -16.04 4.08
CA PRO A 128 9.05 -17.21 3.69
C PRO A 128 8.24 -18.10 2.74
N GLY A 129 8.81 -18.40 1.57
CA GLY A 129 8.09 -19.18 0.55
C GLY A 129 6.85 -18.49 -0.03
N GLY A 130 6.67 -17.20 0.19
CA GLY A 130 5.47 -16.45 -0.22
C GLY A 130 4.32 -16.48 0.81
N GLU A 131 4.51 -17.15 1.94
CA GLU A 131 3.49 -17.33 2.98
C GLU A 131 3.38 -16.07 3.85
N LYS A 132 2.22 -15.38 3.79
CA LYS A 132 1.92 -14.15 4.56
C LYS A 132 1.75 -14.43 6.05
N TRP A 133 1.02 -15.50 6.39
CA TRP A 133 0.49 -15.76 7.72
C TRP A 133 1.50 -16.51 8.62
N THR A 134 2.65 -15.87 8.85
CA THR A 134 3.75 -16.40 9.66
C THR A 134 4.28 -15.35 10.63
N LYS A 135 5.07 -15.79 11.60
CA LYS A 135 5.86 -14.94 12.53
C LYS A 135 7.26 -14.65 12.02
N ALA A 136 7.54 -14.90 10.75
CA ALA A 136 8.86 -14.68 10.20
C ALA A 136 9.26 -13.20 10.31
N LYS A 137 10.53 -13.00 10.65
CA LYS A 137 11.13 -11.66 10.68
C LYS A 137 11.55 -11.25 9.27
N PRO A 138 11.62 -9.93 8.99
CA PRO A 138 12.05 -9.44 7.69
C PRO A 138 13.51 -9.82 7.39
N ASP A 139 13.76 -10.23 6.16
CA ASP A 139 15.11 -10.39 5.62
C ASP A 139 15.62 -9.04 5.08
N PHE A 140 16.41 -8.35 5.89
CA PHE A 140 16.96 -7.04 5.53
C PHE A 140 18.02 -7.10 4.41
N VAL A 141 18.66 -8.24 4.19
CA VAL A 141 19.60 -8.43 3.06
C VAL A 141 18.81 -8.52 1.76
N ALA A 142 17.74 -9.31 1.77
CA ALA A 142 16.79 -9.37 0.66
C ALA A 142 16.15 -8.00 0.38
N LEU A 143 15.71 -7.26 1.42
CA LEU A 143 15.15 -5.93 1.30
C LEU A 143 16.12 -4.95 0.62
N LYS A 144 17.38 -4.89 1.09
CA LYS A 144 18.41 -4.06 0.49
C LYS A 144 18.68 -4.40 -0.97
N THR A 145 18.75 -5.70 -1.28
CA THR A 145 18.97 -6.18 -2.65
C THR A 145 17.81 -5.78 -3.56
N LEU A 146 16.59 -5.89 -3.05
CA LEU A 146 15.39 -5.53 -3.78
C LEU A 146 15.31 -4.02 -4.03
N PHE A 147 15.57 -3.18 -3.02
CA PHE A 147 15.62 -1.73 -3.22
C PHE A 147 16.65 -1.33 -4.27
N ARG A 148 17.86 -1.91 -4.21
CA ARG A 148 18.88 -1.65 -5.23
C ARG A 148 18.39 -2.04 -6.63
N HIS A 149 17.77 -3.21 -6.77
CA HIS A 149 17.24 -3.69 -8.06
C HIS A 149 16.19 -2.73 -8.63
N TRP A 150 15.22 -2.31 -7.80
CA TRP A 150 14.17 -1.39 -8.24
C TRP A 150 14.68 0.02 -8.50
N GLN A 151 15.54 0.57 -7.64
CA GLN A 151 16.11 1.90 -7.84
C GLN A 151 16.94 1.96 -9.12
N GLN A 152 17.82 0.99 -9.36
CA GLN A 152 18.63 0.93 -10.58
C GLN A 152 17.78 0.65 -11.82
N GLY A 153 16.79 -0.20 -11.72
CA GLY A 153 15.92 -0.57 -12.84
C GLY A 153 15.01 0.57 -13.29
N MET A 154 14.45 1.33 -12.35
CA MET A 154 13.54 2.44 -12.67
C MET A 154 14.28 3.72 -13.05
N HIS A 155 15.55 3.89 -12.66
CA HIS A 155 16.33 5.09 -12.89
C HIS A 155 16.36 5.48 -14.39
N ASN A 156 16.06 6.74 -14.69
CA ASN A 156 15.95 7.31 -16.04
C ASN A 156 14.96 6.61 -17.00
N LYS A 157 14.10 5.71 -16.50
CA LYS A 157 13.09 4.99 -17.30
C LYS A 157 11.68 5.26 -16.84
N ALA A 158 11.44 5.17 -15.55
CA ALA A 158 10.10 5.26 -14.99
C ALA A 158 10.12 5.80 -13.55
N TRP A 159 8.95 6.07 -12.97
CA TRP A 159 8.84 6.70 -11.66
C TRP A 159 8.15 5.82 -10.62
N ASN A 160 8.78 5.65 -9.46
CA ASN A 160 8.24 4.89 -8.33
C ASN A 160 7.38 5.77 -7.41
N ALA A 161 6.27 5.21 -6.94
CA ALA A 161 5.61 5.62 -5.72
C ALA A 161 6.21 4.80 -4.56
N LEU A 162 6.86 5.47 -3.61
CA LEU A 162 7.56 4.86 -2.49
C LEU A 162 6.68 4.89 -1.25
N PHE A 163 6.57 3.79 -0.51
CA PHE A 163 5.78 3.74 0.71
C PHE A 163 6.24 2.62 1.65
N TRP A 164 5.96 2.77 2.93
CA TRP A 164 6.11 1.71 3.92
C TRP A 164 4.77 1.13 4.38
N CYS A 165 3.79 2.00 4.57
CA CYS A 165 2.46 1.65 5.07
C CYS A 165 1.36 2.11 4.13
N ASN A 166 0.20 1.47 4.24
CA ASN A 166 -1.08 1.91 3.70
C ASN A 166 -2.22 1.25 4.50
N HIS A 167 -3.47 1.44 4.07
CA HIS A 167 -4.66 0.84 4.70
C HIS A 167 -4.73 -0.70 4.60
N ASP A 168 -3.81 -1.33 3.85
CA ASP A 168 -3.74 -2.79 3.65
C ASP A 168 -2.46 -3.41 4.24
N GLN A 169 -1.66 -2.63 4.98
CA GLN A 169 -0.41 -3.09 5.56
C GLN A 169 -0.32 -2.76 7.05
N PRO A 170 0.28 -3.62 7.86
CA PRO A 170 0.60 -3.31 9.27
C PRO A 170 1.50 -2.09 9.39
N ARG A 171 1.52 -1.47 10.57
CA ARG A 171 2.43 -0.37 10.89
C ARG A 171 3.88 -0.80 10.72
N ILE A 172 4.66 -0.03 9.95
CA ILE A 172 6.02 -0.43 9.58
C ILE A 172 6.98 -0.49 10.76
N VAL A 173 6.80 0.36 11.76
CA VAL A 173 7.63 0.36 12.98
C VAL A 173 7.51 -0.98 13.70
N SER A 174 6.30 -1.51 13.82
CA SER A 174 6.03 -2.82 14.41
C SER A 174 6.55 -3.97 13.56
N ARG A 175 6.49 -3.81 12.24
CA ARG A 175 6.82 -4.89 11.31
C ARG A 175 8.31 -5.00 11.02
N PHE A 176 8.99 -3.87 10.75
CA PHE A 176 10.40 -3.81 10.32
C PHE A 176 11.30 -3.05 11.31
N GLY A 177 10.74 -2.46 12.34
CA GLY A 177 11.46 -1.67 13.33
C GLY A 177 11.48 -2.30 14.72
N ASP A 178 11.40 -1.43 15.70
CA ASP A 178 11.30 -1.74 17.12
C ASP A 178 10.17 -0.91 17.73
N GLU A 179 9.30 -1.54 18.53
CA GLU A 179 8.15 -0.85 19.18
C GLU A 179 8.48 -0.38 20.60
N GLY A 180 9.59 -0.85 21.15
CA GLY A 180 10.01 -0.59 22.52
C GLY A 180 10.94 0.62 22.64
N GLU A 181 12.07 0.43 23.28
CA GLU A 181 13.07 1.47 23.58
C GLU A 181 13.53 2.24 22.33
N TYR A 182 13.66 1.55 21.19
CA TYR A 182 14.18 2.15 19.96
C TYR A 182 13.09 2.59 18.97
N ARG A 183 11.81 2.66 19.38
CA ARG A 183 10.68 3.02 18.51
C ARG A 183 10.93 4.31 17.72
N VAL A 184 11.34 5.37 18.39
CA VAL A 184 11.59 6.67 17.76
C VAL A 184 12.75 6.58 16.76
N HIS A 185 13.83 5.92 17.13
CA HIS A 185 14.99 5.73 16.23
C HIS A 185 14.65 4.87 15.03
N ALA A 186 13.89 3.80 15.23
CA ALA A 186 13.41 2.93 14.15
C ALA A 186 12.51 3.71 13.17
N ALA A 187 11.54 4.47 13.67
CA ALA A 187 10.66 5.28 12.85
C ALA A 187 11.42 6.34 12.02
N LYS A 188 12.36 7.05 12.66
CA LYS A 188 13.23 8.02 11.97
C LYS A 188 14.10 7.36 10.91
N MET A 189 14.71 6.22 11.20
CA MET A 189 15.53 5.47 10.24
C MET A 189 14.71 5.02 9.03
N LEU A 190 13.52 4.46 9.24
CA LEU A 190 12.61 4.05 8.16
C LEU A 190 12.20 5.24 7.30
N GLY A 191 11.87 6.39 7.92
CA GLY A 191 11.60 7.64 7.21
C GLY A 191 12.77 8.10 6.35
N MET A 192 14.00 8.07 6.90
CA MET A 192 15.21 8.44 6.16
C MET A 192 15.46 7.51 4.96
N VAL A 193 15.29 6.21 5.12
CA VAL A 193 15.43 5.25 4.02
C VAL A 193 14.44 5.57 2.90
N LEU A 194 13.17 5.80 3.22
CA LEU A 194 12.14 6.10 2.21
C LEU A 194 12.47 7.39 1.45
N HIS A 195 12.76 8.47 2.18
CA HIS A 195 13.00 9.79 1.59
C HIS A 195 14.35 9.90 0.89
N GLY A 196 15.29 9.01 1.17
CA GLY A 196 16.59 8.95 0.48
C GLY A 196 16.57 8.22 -0.86
N MET A 197 15.45 7.62 -1.26
CA MET A 197 15.30 6.91 -2.54
C MET A 197 14.71 7.82 -3.62
N GLN A 198 15.04 7.54 -4.90
CA GLN A 198 14.41 8.17 -6.06
C GLN A 198 12.98 7.67 -6.21
N GLY A 199 12.03 8.59 -6.31
CA GLY A 199 10.59 8.33 -6.40
C GLY A 199 9.79 9.33 -5.58
N THR A 200 8.47 9.17 -5.53
CA THR A 200 7.58 10.00 -4.71
C THR A 200 7.26 9.29 -3.40
N PRO A 201 7.71 9.79 -2.23
CA PRO A 201 7.34 9.23 -0.94
C PRO A 201 5.86 9.45 -0.63
N TYR A 202 5.17 8.39 -0.24
CA TYR A 202 3.82 8.38 0.30
C TYR A 202 3.90 8.06 1.78
N ILE A 203 3.46 9.00 2.61
CA ILE A 203 3.48 8.87 4.06
C ILE A 203 2.07 8.49 4.51
N TYR A 204 1.94 7.30 5.10
CA TYR A 204 0.65 6.87 5.63
C TYR A 204 0.40 7.52 6.99
N GLN A 205 -0.86 7.93 7.24
CA GLN A 205 -1.25 8.59 8.49
C GLN A 205 -0.76 7.83 9.73
N GLY A 206 -0.09 8.54 10.64
CA GLY A 206 0.51 7.98 11.85
C GLY A 206 1.93 7.44 11.69
N GLU A 207 2.42 7.29 10.46
CA GLU A 207 3.83 6.93 10.20
C GLU A 207 4.77 8.04 10.70
N GLU A 208 4.38 9.30 10.51
CA GLU A 208 5.07 10.49 10.98
C GLU A 208 5.08 10.64 12.53
N LEU A 209 4.29 9.84 13.23
CA LEU A 209 4.29 9.76 14.70
C LEU A 209 5.05 8.54 15.22
N GLY A 210 5.37 7.60 14.32
CA GLY A 210 5.86 6.27 14.69
C GLY A 210 4.79 5.45 15.40
N MET A 211 3.52 5.51 14.95
CA MET A 211 2.45 4.65 15.44
C MET A 211 2.77 3.19 15.24
N THR A 212 2.36 2.36 16.19
CA THR A 212 2.58 0.91 16.21
C THR A 212 1.29 0.13 15.94
N ASN A 213 1.39 -1.18 15.83
CA ASN A 213 0.25 -2.07 15.80
C ASN A 213 -0.48 -2.05 17.15
N PRO A 214 -1.82 -2.26 17.18
CA PRO A 214 -2.61 -2.20 18.42
C PRO A 214 -2.51 -3.45 19.30
N HIS A 215 -1.90 -4.55 18.82
CA HIS A 215 -1.77 -5.83 19.54
C HIS A 215 -3.09 -6.40 20.07
N PHE A 216 -4.13 -6.38 19.25
CA PHE A 216 -5.43 -6.96 19.60
C PHE A 216 -5.29 -8.42 20.03
N SER A 217 -5.89 -8.77 21.16
CA SER A 217 -5.75 -10.07 21.80
C SER A 217 -6.92 -11.02 21.55
N ARG A 218 -7.99 -10.55 20.92
CA ARG A 218 -9.19 -11.34 20.64
C ARG A 218 -9.56 -11.22 19.16
N ILE A 219 -10.03 -12.31 18.58
CA ILE A 219 -10.50 -12.31 17.19
C ILE A 219 -11.66 -11.31 16.96
N THR A 220 -12.46 -11.05 17.98
CA THR A 220 -13.56 -10.09 17.94
C THR A 220 -13.13 -8.62 17.83
N ASP A 221 -11.85 -8.31 18.03
CA ASP A 221 -11.30 -6.98 17.88
C ASP A 221 -10.96 -6.66 16.42
N TYR A 222 -10.82 -7.69 15.58
CA TYR A 222 -10.55 -7.58 14.15
C TYR A 222 -11.83 -7.40 13.34
N ARG A 223 -11.73 -6.67 12.23
CA ARG A 223 -12.83 -6.35 11.29
C ARG A 223 -12.53 -6.80 9.87
N ASP A 224 -11.26 -6.94 9.50
CA ASP A 224 -10.83 -7.31 8.17
C ASP A 224 -11.23 -8.73 7.79
N VAL A 225 -11.96 -8.86 6.68
CA VAL A 225 -12.49 -10.14 6.19
C VAL A 225 -11.38 -11.15 5.88
N GLU A 226 -10.25 -10.71 5.33
CA GLU A 226 -9.09 -11.58 5.06
C GLU A 226 -8.57 -12.19 6.36
N SER A 227 -8.43 -11.37 7.41
CA SER A 227 -7.97 -11.78 8.73
C SER A 227 -8.92 -12.77 9.39
N LEU A 228 -10.24 -12.50 9.34
CA LEU A 228 -11.27 -13.37 9.92
C LEU A 228 -11.35 -14.72 9.19
N ASN A 229 -11.30 -14.71 7.86
CA ASN A 229 -11.33 -15.92 7.05
C ASN A 229 -10.10 -16.80 7.30
N MET A 230 -8.90 -16.18 7.28
CA MET A 230 -7.66 -16.89 7.59
C MET A 230 -7.69 -17.54 8.97
N PHE A 231 -8.13 -16.79 9.99
CA PHE A 231 -8.24 -17.33 11.36
C PHE A 231 -9.19 -18.54 11.42
N ALA A 232 -10.37 -18.44 10.79
CA ALA A 232 -11.35 -19.51 10.76
C ALA A 232 -10.81 -20.75 10.04
N GLU A 233 -10.20 -20.58 8.87
CA GLU A 233 -9.66 -21.67 8.06
C GLU A 233 -8.50 -22.39 8.77
N LEU A 234 -7.49 -21.65 9.23
CA LEU A 234 -6.33 -22.26 9.87
C LEU A 234 -6.67 -22.90 11.22
N ARG A 235 -7.64 -22.34 11.96
CA ARG A 235 -8.18 -22.95 13.17
C ARG A 235 -8.90 -24.27 12.87
N ALA A 236 -9.70 -24.31 11.80
CA ALA A 236 -10.37 -25.54 11.35
C ALA A 236 -9.36 -26.63 10.94
N ASN A 237 -8.19 -26.21 10.43
CA ASN A 237 -7.05 -27.08 10.11
C ASN A 237 -6.18 -27.45 11.32
N GLY A 238 -6.62 -27.12 12.55
CA GLY A 238 -5.99 -27.55 13.80
C GLY A 238 -4.84 -26.66 14.30
N ARG A 239 -4.65 -25.47 13.75
CA ARG A 239 -3.65 -24.53 14.30
C ARG A 239 -4.13 -23.91 15.62
N ASP A 240 -3.16 -23.62 16.48
CA ASP A 240 -3.38 -23.03 17.79
C ASP A 240 -3.96 -21.60 17.66
N PRO A 241 -5.10 -21.30 18.31
CA PRO A 241 -5.71 -19.98 18.26
C PRO A 241 -4.81 -18.85 18.79
N ASP A 242 -4.00 -19.09 19.81
CA ASP A 242 -3.11 -18.09 20.38
C ASP A 242 -1.94 -17.77 19.42
N GLU A 243 -1.44 -18.80 18.71
CA GLU A 243 -0.49 -18.60 17.62
C GLU A 243 -1.10 -17.77 16.50
N LEU A 244 -2.35 -18.05 16.09
CA LEU A 244 -3.03 -17.32 15.04
C LEU A 244 -3.28 -15.86 15.42
N LEU A 245 -3.68 -15.57 16.67
CA LEU A 245 -3.83 -14.20 17.17
C LEU A 245 -2.49 -13.44 17.14
N ALA A 246 -1.39 -14.09 17.53
CA ALA A 246 -0.08 -13.47 17.44
C ALA A 246 0.38 -13.19 15.98
N ILE A 247 -0.03 -14.02 15.02
CA ILE A 247 0.19 -13.75 13.59
C ILE A 247 -0.66 -12.56 13.15
N LEU A 248 -1.94 -12.49 13.52
CA LEU A 248 -2.81 -11.36 13.21
C LEU A 248 -2.28 -10.05 13.79
N ALA A 249 -1.80 -10.04 15.04
CA ALA A 249 -1.18 -8.88 15.66
C ALA A 249 0.03 -8.34 14.87
N SER A 250 0.67 -9.19 14.07
CA SER A 250 1.80 -8.81 13.21
C SER A 250 1.40 -8.49 11.76
N LYS A 251 0.41 -9.20 11.18
CA LYS A 251 0.18 -9.24 9.73
C LYS A 251 -1.17 -8.72 9.27
N SER A 252 -2.16 -8.55 10.17
CA SER A 252 -3.49 -8.07 9.79
C SER A 252 -3.46 -6.66 9.23
N ARG A 253 -4.31 -6.39 8.23
CA ARG A 253 -4.55 -5.05 7.69
C ARG A 253 -5.11 -4.10 8.75
N ASP A 254 -5.89 -4.59 9.69
CA ASP A 254 -6.49 -3.80 10.76
C ASP A 254 -5.45 -3.08 11.63
N ASN A 255 -4.23 -3.61 11.69
CA ASN A 255 -3.12 -2.95 12.38
C ASN A 255 -2.81 -1.55 11.81
N GLY A 256 -3.03 -1.34 10.52
CA GLY A 256 -2.90 -0.03 9.86
C GLY A 256 -4.17 0.83 9.89
N ARG A 257 -5.32 0.26 10.32
CA ARG A 257 -6.63 0.92 10.23
C ARG A 257 -7.14 1.50 11.56
N THR A 258 -6.32 1.44 12.60
CA THR A 258 -6.65 2.05 13.90
C THR A 258 -6.83 3.55 13.76
N PRO A 259 -7.70 4.18 14.58
CA PRO A 259 -7.89 5.63 14.58
C PRO A 259 -6.58 6.39 14.73
N MET A 260 -6.49 7.54 14.06
CA MET A 260 -5.37 8.46 14.24
C MET A 260 -5.32 8.95 15.70
N GLN A 261 -4.12 8.96 16.27
CA GLN A 261 -3.89 9.35 17.66
C GLN A 261 -3.59 10.85 17.73
N TRP A 262 -4.61 11.65 18.07
CA TRP A 262 -4.49 13.11 18.11
C TRP A 262 -3.92 13.64 19.44
N ASP A 263 -4.37 13.08 20.57
CA ASP A 263 -3.91 13.43 21.91
C ASP A 263 -4.14 12.29 22.92
N ALA A 264 -3.87 12.56 24.20
CA ALA A 264 -4.02 11.60 25.30
C ALA A 264 -5.45 11.51 25.88
N SER A 265 -6.44 12.17 25.26
CA SER A 265 -7.82 12.12 25.72
C SER A 265 -8.53 10.82 25.26
N HIS A 266 -9.78 10.62 25.72
CA HIS A 266 -10.58 9.45 25.37
C HIS A 266 -10.58 9.19 23.87
N ASN A 267 -10.44 7.92 23.48
CA ASN A 267 -10.32 7.47 22.09
C ASN A 267 -9.20 8.20 21.31
N ALA A 268 -8.11 8.55 21.98
CA ALA A 268 -6.98 9.27 21.37
C ALA A 268 -7.37 10.64 20.76
N GLY A 269 -8.42 11.29 21.26
CA GLY A 269 -8.97 12.53 20.67
C GLY A 269 -9.61 12.35 19.30
N PHE A 270 -9.82 11.11 18.83
CA PHE A 270 -10.34 10.81 17.51
C PHE A 270 -11.87 10.97 17.43
N SER A 271 -12.59 10.52 18.44
CA SER A 271 -14.05 10.50 18.46
C SER A 271 -14.59 10.50 19.89
N GLU A 272 -15.73 11.19 20.11
CA GLU A 272 -16.50 11.09 21.36
C GLU A 272 -17.30 9.78 21.44
N GLY A 273 -17.68 9.20 20.31
CA GLY A 273 -18.34 7.91 20.21
C GLY A 273 -17.35 6.75 20.16
N GLU A 274 -17.87 5.52 20.26
CA GLU A 274 -17.06 4.32 20.13
C GLU A 274 -16.51 4.21 18.69
N PRO A 275 -15.16 4.07 18.51
CA PRO A 275 -14.57 3.91 17.21
C PRO A 275 -14.97 2.57 16.56
N TRP A 276 -15.08 2.55 15.23
CA TRP A 276 -15.34 1.33 14.46
C TRP A 276 -14.35 0.20 14.75
N ILE A 277 -13.08 0.54 14.97
CA ILE A 277 -12.00 -0.34 15.42
C ILE A 277 -11.29 0.30 16.60
N GLY A 278 -10.82 -0.48 17.55
CA GLY A 278 -10.17 0.03 18.77
C GLY A 278 -8.93 0.88 18.49
N VAL A 279 -8.65 1.85 19.35
CA VAL A 279 -7.42 2.62 19.30
C VAL A 279 -6.24 1.79 19.81
N CYS A 280 -5.02 2.14 19.41
CA CYS A 280 -3.81 1.53 19.96
C CYS A 280 -3.63 1.97 21.42
N ASP A 281 -3.22 1.07 22.29
CA ASP A 281 -3.10 1.29 23.75
C ASP A 281 -2.03 2.31 24.15
N ASN A 282 -1.09 2.61 23.26
CA ASN A 282 -0.02 3.59 23.51
C ASN A 282 -0.38 5.04 23.15
N TYR A 283 -1.65 5.34 22.85
CA TYR A 283 -2.08 6.67 22.39
C TYR A 283 -1.80 7.79 23.39
N GLU A 284 -1.71 7.49 24.69
CA GLU A 284 -1.41 8.50 25.71
C GLU A 284 -0.01 9.12 25.52
N THR A 285 0.93 8.39 24.92
CA THR A 285 2.31 8.82 24.72
C THR A 285 2.69 8.98 23.25
N VAL A 286 2.02 8.27 22.34
CA VAL A 286 2.27 8.30 20.88
C VAL A 286 1.08 9.01 20.24
N ASN A 287 1.17 10.32 20.10
CA ASN A 287 0.08 11.11 19.50
C ASN A 287 0.61 12.43 18.92
N VAL A 288 -0.25 13.11 18.15
CA VAL A 288 0.10 14.37 17.47
C VAL A 288 0.54 15.45 18.47
N ARG A 289 -0.20 15.64 19.58
CA ARG A 289 0.13 16.67 20.55
C ARG A 289 1.51 16.43 21.17
N ALA A 290 1.79 15.23 21.64
CA ALA A 290 3.09 14.88 22.20
C ALA A 290 4.22 15.04 21.16
N ALA A 291 3.96 14.70 19.89
CA ALA A 291 4.94 14.85 18.82
C ALA A 291 5.24 16.32 18.47
N LEU A 292 4.24 17.22 18.58
CA LEU A 292 4.43 18.65 18.36
C LEU A 292 5.16 19.34 19.53
N ASP A 293 5.02 18.82 20.75
CA ASP A 293 5.67 19.37 21.94
C ASP A 293 7.14 18.92 22.06
N ASP A 294 7.57 17.88 21.34
CA ASP A 294 8.93 17.36 21.34
C ASP A 294 9.68 17.72 20.04
N PRO A 295 10.63 18.67 20.06
CA PRO A 295 11.38 19.07 18.87
C PRO A 295 12.25 17.94 18.28
N ASP A 296 12.52 16.87 19.03
CA ASP A 296 13.24 15.69 18.55
C ASP A 296 12.31 14.51 18.19
N SER A 297 11.02 14.78 17.98
CA SER A 297 10.06 13.76 17.60
C SER A 297 10.26 13.21 16.19
N VAL A 298 9.57 12.11 15.90
CA VAL A 298 9.49 11.53 14.54
C VAL A 298 8.88 12.55 13.56
N PHE A 299 7.86 13.31 14.01
CA PHE A 299 7.17 14.32 13.20
C PHE A 299 8.13 15.37 12.62
N TYR A 300 8.99 15.97 13.43
CA TYR A 300 9.95 16.98 12.96
C TYR A 300 11.04 16.37 12.09
N THR A 301 11.35 15.09 12.24
CA THR A 301 12.22 14.37 11.31
C THR A 301 11.58 14.25 9.93
N TYR A 302 10.31 13.83 9.85
CA TYR A 302 9.57 13.78 8.57
C TYR A 302 9.44 15.16 7.92
N GLN A 303 9.12 16.20 8.70
CA GLN A 303 9.07 17.59 8.22
C GLN A 303 10.43 18.01 7.59
N SER A 304 11.53 17.69 8.26
CA SER A 304 12.88 17.99 7.77
C SER A 304 13.20 17.20 6.50
N LEU A 305 12.86 15.91 6.42
CA LEU A 305 13.09 15.09 5.24
C LEU A 305 12.30 15.60 4.02
N ILE A 306 11.05 16.01 4.21
CA ILE A 306 10.23 16.62 3.15
C ILE A 306 10.86 17.94 2.68
N SER A 307 11.33 18.79 3.61
CA SER A 307 12.01 20.04 3.29
C SER A 307 13.30 19.80 2.51
N LEU A 308 14.12 18.83 2.93
CA LEU A 308 15.35 18.46 2.22
C LEU A 308 15.06 17.98 0.78
N ARG A 309 14.05 17.16 0.58
CA ARG A 309 13.66 16.72 -0.77
C ARG A 309 13.21 17.86 -1.69
N LYS A 310 12.59 18.90 -1.13
CA LYS A 310 12.20 20.10 -1.89
C LYS A 310 13.38 20.98 -2.25
N THR A 311 14.44 20.97 -1.46
CA THR A 311 15.58 21.88 -1.58
C THR A 311 16.83 21.24 -2.16
N LEU A 312 16.97 19.93 -2.08
CA LEU A 312 18.14 19.18 -2.56
C LEU A 312 17.75 18.27 -3.73
N PRO A 313 17.95 18.72 -4.98
CA PRO A 313 17.58 17.91 -6.17
C PRO A 313 18.22 16.52 -6.19
N VAL A 314 19.37 16.31 -5.58
CA VAL A 314 20.04 15.01 -5.49
C VAL A 314 19.18 13.93 -4.82
N LEU A 315 18.33 14.29 -3.85
CA LEU A 315 17.40 13.34 -3.21
C LEU A 315 16.25 12.92 -4.12
N THR A 316 16.01 13.66 -5.20
CA THR A 316 14.92 13.38 -6.16
C THR A 316 15.46 12.83 -7.47
N TRP A 317 16.57 13.37 -7.97
CA TRP A 317 17.10 13.12 -9.31
C TRP A 317 18.54 12.58 -9.32
N GLY A 318 19.15 12.40 -8.15
CA GLY A 318 20.54 11.92 -8.05
C GLY A 318 20.68 10.45 -8.45
N ASP A 319 21.90 10.09 -8.86
CA ASP A 319 22.33 8.75 -9.25
C ASP A 319 22.67 7.87 -8.02
#